data_75e7e0f141d8b7f6d8fd43a0c8e657df
#
_entry.id   75e7e0f141d8b7f6d8fd43a0c8e657df
#
_cell.length_a   1.000
_cell.length_b   1.000
_cell.length_c   1.000
_cell.angle_alpha   90.00
_cell.angle_beta   90.00
_cell.angle_gamma   90.00
#
_symmetry.space_group_name_H-M   'P 1'
#
loop_
_entity.id
_entity.type
_entity.pdbx_description
1 polymer ?
#
loop_
_entity_poly.entity_id
_entity_poly.type
_entity_poly.pdbx_seq_one_letter_code
_entity_poly.pdbx_strand_id
1 'polypeptide(L)'
;MTQTAAPARYSPAELACALGLFPPTAEQAAVIAAPPGPLVVIAGAGAGKTETMAARVVWLVANGYAEPGQVLGLTFTRKAAGQLLRRVRSRLARLAGIGLGCGDPAACAPVVSTYHAFAGSLLRDYGLLLPLEPDTRLLSETELWQLAFDVVSGYDGVLCTDKSPAAVTSIVVRLWGQLGEHLVDTRALRDTHVELERLVHALPAGRYQRDRGPSQWLLRMLATQTQRAELVPLLDALGERMHAGKVMDFAMQMASAARLAATSPQVGQDLRRRYRVVLLDEY
;
A
#
# COMPACT_ATOMS: atom_id res chain seq x y z
N MET A 1 6.18 -22.25 15.78
CA MET A 1 7.00 -22.29 17.00
C MET A 1 7.05 -20.89 17.56
N THR A 2 6.27 -20.63 18.60
CA THR A 2 6.23 -19.35 19.34
C THR A 2 7.53 -19.25 20.16
N GLN A 3 8.51 -18.50 19.66
CA GLN A 3 9.66 -18.12 20.48
C GLN A 3 9.14 -17.26 21.62
N THR A 4 9.21 -17.76 22.82
CA THR A 4 8.95 -17.00 24.05
C THR A 4 9.97 -15.85 24.08
N ALA A 5 9.52 -14.63 23.80
CA ALA A 5 10.39 -13.46 23.83
C ALA A 5 10.98 -13.30 25.24
N ALA A 6 12.28 -13.06 25.35
CA ALA A 6 12.91 -12.76 26.62
C ALA A 6 12.22 -11.57 27.29
N PRO A 7 12.12 -11.54 28.63
CA PRO A 7 11.49 -10.43 29.34
C PRO A 7 12.18 -9.11 28.99
N ALA A 8 11.36 -8.05 28.80
CA ALA A 8 11.86 -6.73 28.49
C ALA A 8 12.75 -6.21 29.63
N ARG A 9 13.91 -5.65 29.29
CA ARG A 9 14.86 -5.06 30.26
C ARG A 9 14.40 -3.71 30.77
N TYR A 10 13.73 -2.95 29.92
CA TYR A 10 13.29 -1.58 30.20
C TYR A 10 11.82 -1.43 29.91
N SER A 11 11.10 -0.81 30.82
CA SER A 11 9.70 -0.40 30.61
C SER A 11 9.61 0.88 29.75
N PRO A 12 8.46 1.18 29.16
CA PRO A 12 8.24 2.44 28.45
C PRO A 12 8.46 3.68 29.31
N ALA A 13 8.09 3.64 30.59
CA ALA A 13 8.24 4.75 31.53
C ALA A 13 9.71 5.01 31.88
N GLU A 14 10.50 3.96 32.11
CA GLU A 14 11.95 4.08 32.37
C GLU A 14 12.67 4.70 31.17
N LEU A 15 12.36 4.28 29.95
CA LEU A 15 12.95 4.86 28.74
C LEU A 15 12.50 6.31 28.52
N ALA A 16 11.25 6.64 28.80
CA ALA A 16 10.78 8.02 28.72
C ALA A 16 11.55 8.91 29.72
N CYS A 17 11.71 8.46 30.97
CA CYS A 17 12.49 9.15 31.99
C CYS A 17 13.96 9.33 31.55
N ALA A 18 14.63 8.26 31.11
CA ALA A 18 16.01 8.30 30.64
C ALA A 18 16.22 9.26 29.45
N LEU A 19 15.19 9.42 28.62
CA LEU A 19 15.18 10.35 27.49
C LEU A 19 14.72 11.77 27.89
N GLY A 20 14.35 12.04 29.15
CA GLY A 20 13.78 13.31 29.59
C GLY A 20 12.48 13.68 28.88
N LEU A 21 11.65 12.68 28.58
CA LEU A 21 10.34 12.82 27.97
C LEU A 21 9.23 12.61 29.02
N PHE A 22 8.03 13.09 28.73
CA PHE A 22 6.88 12.77 29.55
C PHE A 22 6.58 11.26 29.51
N PRO A 23 6.18 10.66 30.64
CA PRO A 23 5.81 9.25 30.67
C PRO A 23 4.58 9.02 29.77
N PRO A 24 4.51 7.88 29.06
CA PRO A 24 3.34 7.54 28.27
C PRO A 24 2.12 7.27 29.17
N THR A 25 0.90 7.48 28.67
CA THR A 25 -0.32 7.03 29.35
C THR A 25 -0.34 5.51 29.47
N ALA A 26 -1.23 4.97 30.32
CA ALA A 26 -1.33 3.52 30.50
C ALA A 26 -1.60 2.78 29.19
N GLU A 27 -2.48 3.33 28.34
CA GLU A 27 -2.81 2.77 27.02
C GLU A 27 -1.63 2.85 26.06
N GLN A 28 -0.93 3.99 26.02
CA GLN A 28 0.28 4.17 25.21
C GLN A 28 1.38 3.21 25.68
N ALA A 29 1.58 3.07 26.98
CA ALA A 29 2.56 2.14 27.54
C ALA A 29 2.26 0.69 27.17
N ALA A 30 0.99 0.29 27.21
CA ALA A 30 0.56 -1.04 26.78
C ALA A 30 0.87 -1.30 25.29
N VAL A 31 0.64 -0.31 24.41
CA VAL A 31 1.00 -0.40 22.98
C VAL A 31 2.51 -0.47 22.79
N ILE A 32 3.28 0.37 23.50
CA ILE A 32 4.74 0.42 23.37
C ILE A 32 5.37 -0.90 23.83
N ALA A 33 4.89 -1.47 24.95
CA ALA A 33 5.42 -2.69 25.55
C ALA A 33 4.80 -3.98 25.00
N ALA A 34 3.86 -3.89 24.08
CA ALA A 34 3.26 -5.09 23.49
C ALA A 34 4.35 -5.99 22.86
N PRO A 35 4.27 -7.34 23.03
CA PRO A 35 5.23 -8.26 22.44
C PRO A 35 5.38 -8.07 20.91
N PRO A 36 6.54 -8.41 20.31
CA PRO A 36 6.66 -8.45 18.86
C PRO A 36 5.63 -9.40 18.24
N GLY A 37 4.82 -8.88 17.31
CA GLY A 37 3.77 -9.63 16.63
C GLY A 37 2.78 -8.67 15.95
N PRO A 38 1.79 -9.22 15.24
CA PRO A 38 0.73 -8.40 14.64
C PRO A 38 -0.05 -7.63 15.73
N LEU A 39 -0.11 -6.32 15.58
CA LEU A 39 -0.79 -5.42 16.52
C LEU A 39 -1.51 -4.32 15.73
N VAL A 40 -2.80 -4.17 15.97
CA VAL A 40 -3.61 -3.06 15.44
C VAL A 40 -3.91 -2.08 16.57
N VAL A 41 -3.65 -0.80 16.34
CA VAL A 41 -3.88 0.28 17.30
C VAL A 41 -4.90 1.26 16.70
N ILE A 42 -6.05 1.39 17.35
CA ILE A 42 -7.10 2.33 16.96
C ILE A 42 -7.06 3.51 17.95
N ALA A 43 -6.82 4.70 17.43
CA ALA A 43 -6.73 5.90 18.25
C ALA A 43 -7.25 7.14 17.51
N GLY A 44 -7.92 8.02 18.22
CA GLY A 44 -8.44 9.28 17.70
C GLY A 44 -7.36 10.26 17.24
N ALA A 45 -7.78 11.33 16.58
CA ALA A 45 -6.89 12.43 16.25
C ALA A 45 -6.33 13.07 17.53
N GLY A 46 -5.03 13.42 17.54
CA GLY A 46 -4.40 14.01 18.72
C GLY A 46 -4.01 13.03 19.84
N ALA A 47 -4.36 11.75 19.76
CA ALA A 47 -4.04 10.74 20.78
C ALA A 47 -2.53 10.38 20.87
N GLY A 48 -1.67 11.03 20.11
CA GLY A 48 -0.23 10.79 20.13
C GLY A 48 0.24 9.57 19.35
N LYS A 49 -0.49 9.13 18.32
CA LYS A 49 -0.12 7.96 17.47
C LYS A 49 1.34 7.96 17.05
N THR A 50 1.79 9.02 16.39
CA THR A 50 3.18 9.14 15.90
C THR A 50 4.20 9.14 17.06
N GLU A 51 3.83 9.69 18.21
CA GLU A 51 4.65 9.67 19.42
C GLU A 51 4.80 8.25 19.97
N THR A 52 3.69 7.53 20.05
CA THR A 52 3.63 6.12 20.49
C THR A 52 4.42 5.22 19.53
N MET A 53 4.30 5.44 18.21
CA MET A 53 5.09 4.71 17.22
C MET A 53 6.60 4.93 17.40
N ALA A 54 7.02 6.18 17.58
CA ALA A 54 8.44 6.49 17.81
C ALA A 54 8.95 5.86 19.11
N ALA A 55 8.14 5.93 20.20
CA ALA A 55 8.48 5.32 21.48
C ALA A 55 8.56 3.78 21.37
N ARG A 56 7.66 3.14 20.61
CA ARG A 56 7.70 1.71 20.36
C ARG A 56 8.97 1.28 19.63
N VAL A 57 9.39 1.99 18.58
CA VAL A 57 10.68 1.70 17.91
C VAL A 57 11.83 1.74 18.90
N VAL A 58 11.89 2.80 19.69
CA VAL A 58 12.94 3.00 20.70
C VAL A 58 12.93 1.88 21.73
N TRP A 59 11.73 1.48 22.19
CA TRP A 59 11.56 0.40 23.15
C TRP A 59 11.99 -0.96 22.58
N LEU A 60 11.60 -1.27 21.35
CA LEU A 60 11.99 -2.53 20.67
C LEU A 60 13.51 -2.64 20.50
N VAL A 61 14.16 -1.54 20.12
CA VAL A 61 15.62 -1.49 19.97
C VAL A 61 16.33 -1.57 21.32
N ALA A 62 15.91 -0.80 22.32
CA ALA A 62 16.53 -0.79 23.67
C ALA A 62 16.44 -2.15 24.36
N ASN A 63 15.37 -2.91 24.09
CA ASN A 63 15.18 -4.26 24.64
C ASN A 63 15.79 -5.38 23.77
N GLY A 64 16.45 -5.04 22.65
CA GLY A 64 17.14 -6.02 21.80
C GLY A 64 16.22 -6.86 20.93
N TYR A 65 14.97 -6.47 20.72
CA TYR A 65 14.04 -7.17 19.84
C TYR A 65 14.37 -6.96 18.35
N ALA A 66 14.98 -5.82 18.00
CA ALA A 66 15.46 -5.51 16.68
C ALA A 66 16.64 -4.53 16.74
N GLU A 67 17.52 -4.60 15.75
CA GLU A 67 18.50 -3.54 15.49
C GLU A 67 17.82 -2.35 14.81
N PRO A 68 18.35 -1.11 14.95
CA PRO A 68 17.76 0.05 14.30
C PRO A 68 17.49 -0.13 12.80
N GLY A 69 18.45 -0.69 12.05
CA GLY A 69 18.34 -0.95 10.61
C GLY A 69 17.32 -2.03 10.23
N GLN A 70 16.85 -2.82 11.19
CA GLN A 70 15.84 -3.84 10.99
C GLN A 70 14.40 -3.31 11.19
N VAL A 71 14.25 -2.00 11.40
CA VAL A 71 12.93 -1.36 11.57
C VAL A 71 12.56 -0.61 10.29
N LEU A 72 11.39 -0.96 9.74
CA LEU A 72 10.73 -0.28 8.63
C LEU A 72 9.51 0.47 9.16
N GLY A 73 9.46 1.78 8.93
CA GLY A 73 8.28 2.62 9.17
C GLY A 73 7.70 3.10 7.86
N LEU A 74 6.41 2.88 7.64
CA LEU A 74 5.70 3.38 6.46
C LEU A 74 4.61 4.37 6.87
N THR A 75 4.56 5.51 6.20
CA THR A 75 3.58 6.56 6.45
C THR A 75 2.99 7.08 5.13
N PHE A 76 1.91 7.85 5.21
CA PHE A 76 1.25 8.36 4.02
C PHE A 76 1.99 9.54 3.38
N THR A 77 2.58 10.43 4.19
CA THR A 77 3.19 11.65 3.68
C THR A 77 4.70 11.73 3.92
N ARG A 78 5.42 12.37 3.00
CA ARG A 78 6.87 12.64 3.16
C ARG A 78 7.18 13.43 4.42
N LYS A 79 6.29 14.35 4.81
CA LYS A 79 6.43 15.16 6.03
C LYS A 79 6.34 14.28 7.27
N ALA A 80 5.34 13.38 7.35
CA ALA A 80 5.19 12.45 8.47
C ALA A 80 6.37 11.48 8.55
N ALA A 81 6.80 10.91 7.41
CA ALA A 81 7.99 10.06 7.35
C ALA A 81 9.24 10.77 7.89
N GLY A 82 9.51 11.98 7.43
CA GLY A 82 10.64 12.79 7.90
C GLY A 82 10.55 13.15 9.39
N GLN A 83 9.36 13.44 9.89
CA GLN A 83 9.16 13.73 11.31
C GLN A 83 9.38 12.48 12.19
N LEU A 84 8.81 11.34 11.81
CA LEU A 84 8.99 10.08 12.54
C LEU A 84 10.47 9.68 12.55
N LEU A 85 11.14 9.72 11.40
CA LEU A 85 12.56 9.37 11.29
C LEU A 85 13.43 10.26 12.18
N ARG A 86 13.23 11.58 12.17
CA ARG A 86 13.99 12.51 13.03
C ARG A 86 13.78 12.21 14.50
N ARG A 87 12.54 11.94 14.94
CA ARG A 87 12.24 11.60 16.34
C ARG A 87 12.91 10.32 16.76
N VAL A 88 12.80 9.27 15.96
CA VAL A 88 13.41 7.96 16.25
C VAL A 88 14.93 8.10 16.31
N ARG A 89 15.57 8.72 15.32
CA ARG A 89 17.04 8.91 15.31
C ARG A 89 17.54 9.71 16.50
N SER A 90 16.89 10.84 16.81
CA SER A 90 17.27 11.66 17.97
C SER A 90 17.19 10.88 19.28
N ARG A 91 16.14 10.07 19.48
CA ARG A 91 15.97 9.26 20.68
C ARG A 91 16.97 8.12 20.77
N LEU A 92 17.21 7.41 19.69
CA LEU A 92 18.22 6.34 19.64
C LEU A 92 19.64 6.89 19.90
N ALA A 93 19.98 8.05 19.32
CA ALA A 93 21.24 8.72 19.58
C ALA A 93 21.40 9.11 21.08
N ARG A 94 20.32 9.61 21.72
CA ARG A 94 20.33 9.92 23.16
C ARG A 94 20.51 8.68 24.02
N LEU A 95 19.82 7.57 23.68
CA LEU A 95 19.99 6.28 24.39
C LEU A 95 21.43 5.77 24.26
N ALA A 96 22.02 5.85 23.07
CA ALA A 96 23.42 5.46 22.87
C ALA A 96 24.37 6.32 23.73
N GLY A 97 24.11 7.64 23.81
CA GLY A 97 24.89 8.55 24.64
C GLY A 97 24.87 8.28 26.14
N ILE A 98 23.81 7.60 26.64
CA ILE A 98 23.70 7.19 28.04
C ILE A 98 24.03 5.69 28.26
N GLY A 99 24.60 5.01 27.25
CA GLY A 99 25.01 3.62 27.34
C GLY A 99 23.88 2.59 27.29
N LEU A 100 22.64 3.01 26.91
CA LEU A 100 21.49 2.12 26.79
C LEU A 100 21.20 1.71 25.34
N GLY A 101 22.08 2.05 24.39
CA GLY A 101 21.90 1.76 22.95
C GLY A 101 22.58 0.48 22.51
N CYS A 102 22.07 -0.18 21.49
CA CYS A 102 22.70 -1.28 20.80
C CYS A 102 23.47 -0.74 19.57
N GLY A 103 24.82 -0.79 19.62
CA GLY A 103 25.68 -0.46 18.48
C GLY A 103 25.82 1.02 18.14
N ASP A 104 26.51 1.32 17.03
CA ASP A 104 26.66 2.67 16.50
C ASP A 104 25.35 3.13 15.84
N PRO A 105 24.68 4.18 16.35
CA PRO A 105 23.43 4.67 15.78
C PRO A 105 23.57 5.18 14.34
N ALA A 106 24.78 5.53 13.90
CA ALA A 106 25.06 6.01 12.55
C ALA A 106 25.21 4.85 11.56
N ALA A 107 25.65 3.68 12.00
CA ALA A 107 25.90 2.52 11.14
C ALA A 107 24.61 1.81 10.68
N CYS A 108 23.50 1.92 11.44
CA CYS A 108 22.26 1.18 11.18
C CYS A 108 21.02 2.02 11.51
N ALA A 109 20.69 3.01 10.68
CA ALA A 109 19.52 3.85 10.92
C ALA A 109 18.22 3.14 10.50
N PRO A 110 17.09 3.36 11.22
CA PRO A 110 15.77 2.90 10.80
C PRO A 110 15.40 3.44 9.41
N VAL A 111 14.71 2.63 8.62
CA VAL A 111 14.14 3.05 7.34
C VAL A 111 12.73 3.55 7.60
N VAL A 112 12.48 4.82 7.29
CA VAL A 112 11.12 5.39 7.35
C VAL A 112 10.86 6.09 6.02
N SER A 113 9.80 5.70 5.34
CA SER A 113 9.45 6.23 4.03
C SER A 113 7.91 6.28 3.84
N THR A 114 7.48 6.83 2.71
CA THR A 114 6.09 6.67 2.30
C THR A 114 5.89 5.31 1.63
N TYR A 115 4.63 4.82 1.60
CA TYR A 115 4.26 3.58 0.91
C TYR A 115 4.76 3.57 -0.54
N HIS A 116 4.51 4.65 -1.30
CA HIS A 116 4.96 4.78 -2.70
C HIS A 116 6.48 4.80 -2.84
N ALA A 117 7.19 5.49 -1.94
CA ALA A 117 8.65 5.52 -2.00
C ALA A 117 9.26 4.14 -1.69
N PHE A 118 8.66 3.39 -0.77
CA PHE A 118 9.05 2.01 -0.48
C PHE A 118 8.74 1.08 -1.66
N ALA A 119 7.55 1.17 -2.26
CA ALA A 119 7.21 0.43 -3.47
C ALA A 119 8.19 0.70 -4.62
N GLY A 120 8.54 1.98 -4.83
CA GLY A 120 9.54 2.36 -5.82
C GLY A 120 10.94 1.80 -5.52
N SER A 121 11.35 1.72 -4.24
CA SER A 121 12.63 1.07 -3.89
C SER A 121 12.59 -0.43 -4.16
N LEU A 122 11.46 -1.09 -3.85
CA LEU A 122 11.28 -2.50 -4.11
C LEU A 122 11.38 -2.82 -5.61
N LEU A 123 10.75 -2.01 -6.45
CA LEU A 123 10.84 -2.17 -7.91
C LEU A 123 12.24 -1.88 -8.45
N ARG A 124 13.00 -0.94 -7.88
CA ARG A 124 14.40 -0.73 -8.27
C ARG A 124 15.29 -1.91 -7.89
N ASP A 125 15.07 -2.50 -6.71
CA ASP A 125 15.91 -3.60 -6.21
C ASP A 125 15.58 -4.94 -6.90
N TYR A 126 14.30 -5.18 -7.23
CA TYR A 126 13.81 -6.48 -7.70
C TYR A 126 12.94 -6.42 -8.97
N GLY A 127 12.77 -5.25 -9.58
CA GLY A 127 11.86 -5.06 -10.73
C GLY A 127 12.17 -5.94 -11.93
N LEU A 128 13.41 -6.37 -12.10
CA LEU A 128 13.81 -7.31 -13.16
C LEU A 128 13.17 -8.71 -13.03
N LEU A 129 12.56 -9.03 -11.89
CA LEU A 129 11.75 -10.24 -11.73
C LEU A 129 10.34 -10.10 -12.33
N LEU A 130 9.97 -8.91 -12.75
CA LEU A 130 8.74 -8.59 -13.48
C LEU A 130 9.13 -8.14 -14.90
N PRO A 131 8.19 -8.17 -15.84
CA PRO A 131 8.39 -7.61 -17.19
C PRO A 131 8.36 -6.06 -17.17
N LEU A 132 9.21 -5.47 -16.32
CA LEU A 132 9.36 -4.01 -16.15
C LEU A 132 10.78 -3.59 -16.55
N GLU A 133 10.85 -2.54 -17.35
CA GLU A 133 12.13 -1.94 -17.72
C GLU A 133 12.72 -1.14 -16.56
N PRO A 134 14.05 -1.24 -16.30
CA PRO A 134 14.68 -0.55 -15.17
C PRO A 134 14.57 0.97 -15.22
N ASP A 135 14.45 1.54 -16.42
CA ASP A 135 14.34 2.97 -16.70
C ASP A 135 12.90 3.49 -16.79
N THR A 136 11.92 2.66 -16.36
CA THR A 136 10.52 3.05 -16.34
C THR A 136 10.27 4.28 -15.46
N ARG A 137 9.72 5.34 -16.07
CA ARG A 137 9.46 6.65 -15.43
C ARG A 137 8.05 6.72 -14.87
N LEU A 138 7.90 7.38 -13.73
CA LEU A 138 6.58 7.70 -13.17
C LEU A 138 5.94 8.86 -13.90
N LEU A 139 4.68 8.70 -14.26
CA LEU A 139 3.82 9.75 -14.80
C LEU A 139 3.19 10.57 -13.66
N SER A 140 3.03 11.85 -13.90
CA SER A 140 2.09 12.68 -13.15
C SER A 140 0.64 12.38 -13.57
N GLU A 141 -0.33 12.78 -12.74
CA GLU A 141 -1.76 12.63 -13.07
C GLU A 141 -2.12 13.32 -14.40
N THR A 142 -1.52 14.47 -14.67
CA THR A 142 -1.74 15.22 -15.93
C THR A 142 -1.18 14.47 -17.14
N GLU A 143 0.03 13.92 -17.03
CA GLU A 143 0.63 13.13 -18.14
C GLU A 143 -0.17 11.85 -18.40
N LEU A 144 -0.61 11.15 -17.34
CA LEU A 144 -1.48 9.99 -17.47
C LEU A 144 -2.79 10.35 -18.18
N TRP A 145 -3.42 11.47 -17.78
CA TRP A 145 -4.65 11.92 -18.39
C TRP A 145 -4.46 12.27 -19.88
N GLN A 146 -3.37 12.96 -20.23
CA GLN A 146 -3.05 13.28 -21.63
C GLN A 146 -2.84 12.00 -22.46
N LEU A 147 -2.07 11.04 -21.94
CA LEU A 147 -1.84 9.78 -22.62
C LEU A 147 -3.15 8.99 -22.85
N ALA A 148 -4.02 8.96 -21.83
CA ALA A 148 -5.34 8.34 -21.93
C ALA A 148 -6.26 9.10 -22.90
N PHE A 149 -6.19 10.44 -22.95
CA PHE A 149 -6.96 11.25 -23.88
C PHE A 149 -6.56 10.97 -25.34
N ASP A 150 -5.27 10.82 -25.60
CA ASP A 150 -4.76 10.45 -26.94
C ASP A 150 -5.26 9.06 -27.36
N VAL A 151 -5.30 8.09 -26.41
CA VAL A 151 -5.85 6.75 -26.66
C VAL A 151 -7.35 6.83 -26.97
N VAL A 152 -8.12 7.56 -26.18
CA VAL A 152 -9.58 7.69 -26.36
C VAL A 152 -9.91 8.42 -27.65
N SER A 153 -9.18 9.49 -27.98
CA SER A 153 -9.42 10.30 -29.18
C SER A 153 -9.01 9.61 -30.48
N GLY A 154 -8.03 8.71 -30.40
CA GLY A 154 -7.57 7.91 -31.55
C GLY A 154 -8.24 6.53 -31.65
N TYR A 155 -9.27 6.26 -30.86
CA TYR A 155 -9.96 4.97 -30.90
C TYR A 155 -10.99 4.90 -32.02
N ASP A 156 -10.78 4.01 -32.96
CA ASP A 156 -11.63 3.83 -34.15
C ASP A 156 -12.84 2.90 -33.89
N GLY A 157 -12.93 2.30 -32.70
CA GLY A 157 -14.04 1.40 -32.35
C GLY A 157 -15.30 2.16 -31.94
N VAL A 158 -16.41 1.44 -31.88
CA VAL A 158 -17.71 1.99 -31.41
C VAL A 158 -17.79 1.87 -29.89
N LEU A 159 -18.03 2.99 -29.21
CA LEU A 159 -18.39 3.05 -27.80
C LEU A 159 -19.87 3.38 -27.69
N CYS A 160 -20.62 2.56 -26.93
CA CYS A 160 -22.05 2.81 -26.69
C CYS A 160 -22.26 3.92 -25.63
N THR A 161 -21.79 5.14 -25.96
CA THR A 161 -21.91 6.30 -25.07
C THR A 161 -22.06 7.60 -25.85
N ASP A 162 -22.84 8.52 -25.29
CA ASP A 162 -23.01 9.90 -25.74
C ASP A 162 -22.05 10.89 -25.09
N LYS A 163 -21.11 10.38 -24.25
CA LYS A 163 -20.17 11.20 -23.52
C LYS A 163 -19.06 11.76 -24.42
N SER A 164 -18.61 12.95 -24.08
CA SER A 164 -17.45 13.54 -24.77
C SER A 164 -16.16 12.72 -24.54
N PRO A 165 -15.18 12.79 -25.46
CA PRO A 165 -13.89 12.11 -25.28
C PRO A 165 -13.22 12.42 -23.93
N ALA A 166 -13.28 13.66 -23.47
CA ALA A 166 -12.73 14.05 -22.16
C ALA A 166 -13.43 13.37 -20.99
N ALA A 167 -14.77 13.18 -21.07
CA ALA A 167 -15.54 12.48 -20.05
C ALA A 167 -15.22 10.98 -20.05
N VAL A 168 -15.07 10.37 -21.24
CA VAL A 168 -14.65 8.97 -21.38
C VAL A 168 -13.23 8.78 -20.82
N THR A 169 -12.30 9.68 -21.15
CA THR A 169 -10.93 9.67 -20.61
C THR A 169 -10.91 9.64 -19.08
N SER A 170 -11.72 10.49 -18.46
CA SER A 170 -11.80 10.54 -16.98
C SER A 170 -12.34 9.22 -16.39
N ILE A 171 -13.24 8.53 -17.10
CA ILE A 171 -13.76 7.21 -16.68
C ILE A 171 -12.68 6.15 -16.87
N VAL A 172 -11.97 6.16 -17.99
CA VAL A 172 -10.87 5.22 -18.30
C VAL A 172 -9.76 5.33 -17.24
N VAL A 173 -9.27 6.55 -16.96
CA VAL A 173 -8.22 6.79 -15.95
C VAL A 173 -8.67 6.32 -14.56
N ARG A 174 -9.92 6.62 -14.17
CA ARG A 174 -10.46 6.16 -12.88
C ARG A 174 -10.56 4.63 -12.83
N LEU A 175 -11.05 3.98 -13.88
CA LEU A 175 -11.17 2.52 -13.94
C LEU A 175 -9.79 1.86 -13.94
N TRP A 176 -8.83 2.43 -14.66
CA TRP A 176 -7.42 2.02 -14.65
C TRP A 176 -6.84 2.01 -13.23
N GLY A 177 -7.02 3.12 -12.49
CA GLY A 177 -6.58 3.22 -11.09
C GLY A 177 -7.24 2.16 -10.20
N GLN A 178 -8.58 1.94 -10.34
CA GLN A 178 -9.30 0.93 -9.58
C GLN A 178 -8.80 -0.50 -9.88
N LEU A 179 -8.53 -0.83 -11.14
CA LEU A 179 -7.98 -2.14 -11.50
C LEU A 179 -6.61 -2.36 -10.86
N GLY A 180 -5.74 -1.34 -10.88
CA GLY A 180 -4.45 -1.38 -10.21
C GLY A 180 -4.57 -1.55 -8.69
N GLU A 181 -5.44 -0.76 -8.05
CA GLU A 181 -5.68 -0.80 -6.60
C GLU A 181 -6.17 -2.19 -6.11
N HIS A 182 -7.02 -2.83 -6.91
CA HIS A 182 -7.58 -4.16 -6.59
C HIS A 182 -6.78 -5.32 -7.17
N LEU A 183 -5.65 -5.08 -7.83
CA LEU A 183 -4.81 -6.08 -8.51
C LEU A 183 -5.58 -6.92 -9.55
N VAL A 184 -6.57 -6.31 -10.19
CA VAL A 184 -7.40 -6.92 -11.23
C VAL A 184 -6.89 -6.50 -12.59
N ASP A 185 -6.77 -7.44 -13.52
CA ASP A 185 -6.43 -7.15 -14.92
C ASP A 185 -7.69 -7.05 -15.81
N THR A 186 -7.50 -6.60 -17.03
CA THR A 186 -8.59 -6.44 -18.01
C THR A 186 -9.20 -7.77 -18.43
N ARG A 187 -8.46 -8.87 -18.36
CA ARG A 187 -8.96 -10.22 -18.62
C ARG A 187 -9.95 -10.63 -17.53
N ALA A 188 -9.57 -10.48 -16.27
CA ALA A 188 -10.45 -10.80 -15.13
C ALA A 188 -11.72 -9.92 -15.17
N LEU A 189 -11.62 -8.67 -15.62
CA LEU A 189 -12.78 -7.80 -15.81
C LEU A 189 -13.74 -8.36 -16.88
N ARG A 190 -13.23 -8.84 -18.01
CA ARG A 190 -14.04 -9.49 -19.08
C ARG A 190 -14.66 -10.80 -18.58
N ASP A 191 -13.86 -11.67 -17.98
CA ASP A 191 -14.31 -12.96 -17.47
C ASP A 191 -15.42 -12.78 -16.42
N THR A 192 -15.28 -11.79 -15.53
CA THR A 192 -16.30 -11.43 -14.54
C THR A 192 -17.57 -10.92 -15.19
N HIS A 193 -17.48 -10.14 -16.29
CA HIS A 193 -18.64 -9.66 -17.02
C HIS A 193 -19.44 -10.82 -17.62
N VAL A 194 -18.77 -11.72 -18.34
CA VAL A 194 -19.38 -12.90 -18.96
C VAL A 194 -20.08 -13.77 -17.90
N GLU A 195 -19.42 -14.03 -16.79
CA GLU A 195 -19.99 -14.84 -15.71
C GLU A 195 -21.17 -14.15 -15.02
N LEU A 196 -21.08 -12.84 -14.77
CA LEU A 196 -22.19 -12.07 -14.20
C LEU A 196 -23.41 -12.07 -15.12
N GLU A 197 -23.21 -11.88 -16.43
CA GLU A 197 -24.30 -11.94 -17.42
C GLU A 197 -24.97 -13.31 -17.39
N ARG A 198 -24.19 -14.38 -17.42
CA ARG A 198 -24.68 -15.75 -17.33
C ARG A 198 -25.49 -15.99 -16.05
N LEU A 199 -24.99 -15.54 -14.90
CA LEU A 199 -25.63 -15.70 -13.60
C LEU A 199 -26.94 -14.91 -13.51
N VAL A 200 -26.96 -13.65 -13.96
CA VAL A 200 -28.15 -12.80 -13.91
C VAL A 200 -29.33 -13.42 -14.69
N HIS A 201 -29.02 -14.08 -15.80
CA HIS A 201 -30.07 -14.71 -16.64
C HIS A 201 -30.39 -16.15 -16.25
N ALA A 202 -29.50 -16.86 -15.56
CA ALA A 202 -29.70 -18.28 -15.18
C ALA A 202 -30.28 -18.44 -13.77
N LEU A 203 -30.10 -17.46 -12.87
CA LEU A 203 -30.56 -17.59 -11.49
C LEU A 203 -32.08 -17.52 -11.39
N PRO A 204 -32.72 -18.42 -10.59
CA PRO A 204 -34.15 -18.40 -10.38
C PRO A 204 -34.56 -17.13 -9.59
N ALA A 205 -35.81 -16.72 -9.76
CA ALA A 205 -36.40 -15.61 -8.99
C ALA A 205 -36.30 -15.89 -7.48
N GLY A 206 -35.95 -14.88 -6.70
CA GLY A 206 -35.92 -14.98 -5.24
C GLY A 206 -37.30 -15.26 -4.64
N ARG A 207 -37.34 -15.92 -3.46
CA ARG A 207 -38.57 -16.39 -2.77
C ARG A 207 -39.67 -15.32 -2.62
N TYR A 208 -39.27 -14.05 -2.52
CA TYR A 208 -40.16 -12.91 -2.33
C TYR A 208 -40.30 -12.01 -3.58
N GLN A 209 -39.74 -12.44 -4.70
CA GLN A 209 -39.77 -11.68 -5.94
C GLN A 209 -41.11 -11.96 -6.67
N ARG A 210 -41.87 -10.88 -6.95
CA ARG A 210 -43.18 -10.98 -7.63
C ARG A 210 -43.06 -11.29 -9.12
N ASP A 211 -42.01 -10.72 -9.76
CA ASP A 211 -41.69 -10.99 -11.17
C ASP A 211 -40.72 -12.18 -11.29
N ARG A 212 -40.89 -12.97 -12.36
CA ARG A 212 -40.02 -14.14 -12.63
C ARG A 212 -38.69 -13.79 -13.30
N GLY A 213 -38.46 -12.51 -13.61
CA GLY A 213 -37.21 -12.03 -14.23
C GLY A 213 -36.14 -11.63 -13.21
N PRO A 214 -34.93 -11.26 -13.67
CA PRO A 214 -33.89 -10.72 -12.82
C PRO A 214 -34.33 -9.45 -12.08
N SER A 215 -33.84 -9.25 -10.84
CA SER A 215 -34.15 -8.04 -10.08
C SER A 215 -33.57 -6.80 -10.75
N GLN A 216 -34.23 -5.65 -10.62
CA GLN A 216 -33.74 -4.36 -11.15
C GLN A 216 -32.35 -4.00 -10.61
N TRP A 217 -32.03 -4.42 -9.40
CA TRP A 217 -30.70 -4.22 -8.83
C TRP A 217 -29.62 -5.03 -9.58
N LEU A 218 -29.89 -6.32 -9.86
CA LEU A 218 -28.98 -7.18 -10.66
C LEU A 218 -28.81 -6.63 -12.08
N LEU A 219 -29.90 -6.18 -12.72
CA LEU A 219 -29.83 -5.58 -14.06
C LEU A 219 -28.97 -4.30 -14.08
N ARG A 220 -29.08 -3.45 -13.05
CA ARG A 220 -28.22 -2.27 -12.92
C ARG A 220 -26.74 -2.63 -12.70
N MET A 221 -26.47 -3.64 -11.88
CA MET A 221 -25.10 -4.16 -11.72
C MET A 221 -24.55 -4.66 -13.04
N LEU A 222 -25.32 -5.47 -13.76
CA LEU A 222 -24.94 -5.99 -15.08
C LEU A 222 -24.67 -4.85 -16.05
N ALA A 223 -25.58 -3.88 -16.18
CA ALA A 223 -25.39 -2.72 -17.05
C ALA A 223 -24.10 -1.93 -16.72
N THR A 224 -23.81 -1.73 -15.43
CA THR A 224 -22.57 -1.08 -15.01
C THR A 224 -21.34 -1.90 -15.40
N GLN A 225 -21.40 -3.22 -15.24
CA GLN A 225 -20.29 -4.10 -15.61
C GLN A 225 -20.12 -4.19 -17.13
N THR A 226 -21.20 -4.18 -17.90
CA THR A 226 -21.18 -4.10 -19.37
C THR A 226 -20.45 -2.83 -19.83
N GLN A 227 -20.81 -1.67 -19.27
CA GLN A 227 -20.11 -0.42 -19.57
C GLN A 227 -18.61 -0.46 -19.24
N ARG A 228 -18.21 -1.13 -18.17
CA ARG A 228 -16.78 -1.32 -17.84
C ARG A 228 -16.10 -2.25 -18.84
N ALA A 229 -16.77 -3.33 -19.25
CA ALA A 229 -16.23 -4.29 -20.22
C ALA A 229 -16.06 -3.65 -21.61
N GLU A 230 -16.94 -2.75 -22.02
CA GLU A 230 -16.83 -1.98 -23.25
C GLU A 230 -15.58 -1.07 -23.30
N LEU A 231 -15.08 -0.64 -22.13
CA LEU A 231 -13.87 0.18 -22.05
C LEU A 231 -12.56 -0.63 -22.05
N VAL A 232 -12.64 -1.96 -22.02
CA VAL A 232 -11.44 -2.82 -21.97
C VAL A 232 -10.49 -2.57 -23.13
N PRO A 233 -10.92 -2.39 -24.40
CA PRO A 233 -9.98 -2.07 -25.49
C PRO A 233 -9.19 -0.78 -25.23
N LEU A 234 -9.80 0.23 -24.62
CA LEU A 234 -9.11 1.49 -24.26
C LEU A 234 -8.12 1.29 -23.12
N LEU A 235 -8.46 0.46 -22.15
CA LEU A 235 -7.56 0.10 -21.04
C LEU A 235 -6.35 -0.70 -21.54
N ASP A 236 -6.57 -1.66 -22.42
CA ASP A 236 -5.51 -2.45 -23.04
C ASP A 236 -4.58 -1.53 -23.87
N ALA A 237 -5.14 -0.67 -24.73
CA ALA A 237 -4.37 0.29 -25.52
C ALA A 237 -3.59 1.30 -24.64
N LEU A 238 -4.16 1.75 -23.51
CA LEU A 238 -3.46 2.58 -22.54
C LEU A 238 -2.27 1.83 -21.93
N GLY A 239 -2.48 0.58 -21.52
CA GLY A 239 -1.42 -0.27 -20.98
C GLY A 239 -0.28 -0.50 -21.99
N GLU A 240 -0.61 -0.78 -23.25
CA GLU A 240 0.38 -0.94 -24.33
C GLU A 240 1.17 0.34 -24.57
N ARG A 241 0.50 1.51 -24.60
CA ARG A 241 1.18 2.81 -24.73
C ARG A 241 2.10 3.11 -23.56
N MET A 242 1.66 2.82 -22.32
CA MET A 242 2.48 3.00 -21.14
C MET A 242 3.71 2.08 -21.17
N HIS A 243 3.53 0.82 -21.57
CA HIS A 243 4.64 -0.13 -21.71
C HIS A 243 5.63 0.31 -22.78
N ALA A 244 5.14 0.65 -23.99
CA ALA A 244 5.99 1.13 -25.08
C ALA A 244 6.73 2.42 -24.74
N GLY A 245 6.09 3.32 -24.00
CA GLY A 245 6.69 4.57 -23.52
C GLY A 245 7.61 4.41 -22.29
N LYS A 246 7.75 3.19 -21.75
CA LYS A 246 8.47 2.90 -20.50
C LYS A 246 8.04 3.81 -19.37
N VAL A 247 6.73 3.95 -19.18
CA VAL A 247 6.14 4.78 -18.16
C VAL A 247 5.15 3.98 -17.31
N MET A 248 4.98 4.39 -16.06
CA MET A 248 3.98 3.85 -15.15
C MET A 248 3.37 4.97 -14.31
N ASP A 249 2.18 4.76 -13.79
CA ASP A 249 1.57 5.62 -12.81
C ASP A 249 1.78 5.10 -11.37
N PHE A 250 1.30 5.84 -10.39
CA PHE A 250 1.40 5.44 -8.98
C PHE A 250 0.60 4.18 -8.65
N ALA A 251 -0.55 3.95 -9.31
CA ALA A 251 -1.35 2.76 -9.10
C ALA A 251 -0.61 1.51 -9.63
N MET A 252 -0.04 1.59 -10.83
CA MET A 252 0.80 0.52 -11.38
C MET A 252 2.03 0.25 -10.51
N GLN A 253 2.69 1.30 -9.99
CA GLN A 253 3.84 1.15 -9.11
C GLN A 253 3.48 0.33 -7.87
N MET A 254 2.38 0.67 -7.20
CA MET A 254 1.90 -0.05 -6.02
C MET A 254 1.48 -1.48 -6.37
N ALA A 255 0.71 -1.67 -7.45
CA ALA A 255 0.26 -2.98 -7.91
C ALA A 255 1.44 -3.90 -8.26
N SER A 256 2.44 -3.37 -8.97
CA SER A 256 3.63 -4.12 -9.37
C SER A 256 4.47 -4.52 -8.15
N ALA A 257 4.68 -3.61 -7.19
CA ALA A 257 5.39 -3.91 -5.96
C ALA A 257 4.65 -4.96 -5.11
N ALA A 258 3.33 -4.87 -5.00
CA ALA A 258 2.50 -5.84 -4.29
C ALA A 258 2.54 -7.22 -4.98
N ARG A 259 2.43 -7.26 -6.31
CA ARG A 259 2.55 -8.49 -7.10
C ARG A 259 3.92 -9.13 -6.90
N LEU A 260 4.99 -8.35 -7.00
CA LEU A 260 6.37 -8.81 -6.77
C LEU A 260 6.53 -9.46 -5.40
N ALA A 261 6.06 -8.79 -4.34
CA ALA A 261 6.14 -9.31 -2.99
C ALA A 261 5.29 -10.59 -2.78
N ALA A 262 4.15 -10.71 -3.46
CA ALA A 262 3.25 -11.86 -3.35
C ALA A 262 3.72 -13.07 -4.18
N THR A 263 4.28 -12.84 -5.37
CA THR A 263 4.63 -13.93 -6.31
C THR A 263 6.07 -14.39 -6.22
N SER A 264 6.97 -13.61 -5.60
CA SER A 264 8.39 -13.93 -5.48
C SER A 264 8.76 -14.27 -4.04
N PRO A 265 8.78 -15.57 -3.65
CA PRO A 265 9.08 -15.98 -2.28
C PRO A 265 10.44 -15.49 -1.80
N GLN A 266 11.42 -15.37 -2.69
CA GLN A 266 12.76 -14.87 -2.39
C GLN A 266 12.73 -13.41 -1.93
N VAL A 267 11.97 -12.54 -2.61
CA VAL A 267 11.78 -11.14 -2.22
C VAL A 267 11.18 -11.05 -0.81
N GLY A 268 10.15 -11.86 -0.55
CA GLY A 268 9.55 -11.93 0.78
C GLY A 268 10.52 -12.41 1.87
N GLN A 269 11.42 -13.36 1.55
CA GLN A 269 12.46 -13.83 2.48
C GLN A 269 13.52 -12.74 2.75
N ASP A 270 13.97 -12.06 1.72
CA ASP A 270 14.96 -10.98 1.85
C ASP A 270 14.41 -9.81 2.66
N LEU A 271 13.15 -9.43 2.42
CA LEU A 271 12.48 -8.40 3.21
C LEU A 271 12.34 -8.80 4.68
N ARG A 272 12.00 -10.06 5.00
CA ARG A 272 11.91 -10.55 6.38
C ARG A 272 13.28 -10.62 7.07
N ARG A 273 14.35 -10.89 6.32
CA ARG A 273 15.73 -10.83 6.86
C ARG A 273 16.14 -9.40 7.14
N ARG A 274 15.79 -8.47 6.23
CA ARG A 274 16.13 -7.05 6.34
C ARG A 274 15.31 -6.34 7.40
N TYR A 275 14.00 -6.62 7.49
CA TYR A 275 13.08 -5.94 8.39
C TYR A 275 12.40 -6.92 9.34
N ARG A 276 12.80 -6.90 10.60
CA ARG A 276 12.17 -7.68 11.68
C ARG A 276 10.92 -7.01 12.23
N VAL A 277 10.87 -5.69 12.14
CA VAL A 277 9.75 -4.86 12.64
C VAL A 277 9.27 -3.96 11.51
N VAL A 278 7.97 -4.01 11.25
CA VAL A 278 7.29 -3.14 10.31
C VAL A 278 6.21 -2.37 11.06
N LEU A 279 6.23 -1.06 10.92
CA LEU A 279 5.26 -0.14 11.53
C LEU A 279 4.54 0.61 10.41
N LEU A 280 3.21 0.53 10.41
CA LEU A 280 2.35 1.18 9.41
C LEU A 280 1.57 2.30 10.09
N ASP A 281 1.65 3.50 9.56
CA ASP A 281 0.86 4.65 9.99
C ASP A 281 -0.28 4.86 8.99
N GLU A 282 -1.48 5.13 9.50
CA GLU A 282 -2.68 5.34 8.66
C GLU A 282 -3.01 4.14 7.74
N TYR A 283 -3.06 2.95 8.34
CA TYR A 283 -3.41 1.71 7.64
C TYR A 283 -4.94 1.51 7.64
#